data_d66b392bc21bda9d62536e94ee464156
#
_entry.id   d66b392bc21bda9d62536e94ee464156
#
_cell.length_a   1.000
_cell.length_b   1.000
_cell.length_c   1.000
_cell.angle_alpha   90.00
_cell.angle_beta   90.00
_cell.angle_gamma   90.00
#
_symmetry.space_group_name_H-M   'P 1'
#
loop_
_entity.id
_entity.type
_entity.pdbx_description
1 polymer ?
#
loop_
_entity_poly.entity_id
_entity_poly.type
_entity_poly.pdbx_seq_one_letter_code
_entity_poly.pdbx_strand_id
1 'polypeptide(L)'
;MKQRVLVASNRGPVSYQFGADGSLVGKRGGGGMIAGVISGLAAVAPETRVTWICAALSDADRAVARWQDAGAVEQDGIPVRMLDIPADTFDRAYNSVANSALWFLHHLLFDTPNQPQFGQGFRRDWQSYLAYNEAFATALAEEALAEDGPGADIRVLVQDYHLSLAPRLLRERLDGASRDIRVGHFSHTPWAPPDYYRILPGDVGRAVLDGMLGADSVGFHAERWAAAFLDCCQTILGAQVSRTGTGGADTVGRVIHRGRVTEVTVHPLGVDVPALRARAQAGDVRGHVAGLGRAAGGRRLIVRVDRTELSKNIVRGLAAYRELLTTRPEWRGRVIHLAFAYPSRSAVPEYRAYTERVIQMAREITEEFRAPDWNPLILEVRDDYPRSLAACAVADVLLVNPVRDGMNLVAQEGPVLSERGCALVLSREAGAAATLGRDALLINPYDVSETAAALHQALVMPEAERRRRSAALAATAAASPPARWLGDQLASLER
;
A
#
# COMPACT_ATOMS: atom_id res chain seq x y z
N MET A 1 27.72 -17.56 8.99
CA MET A 1 28.00 -16.31 8.24
C MET A 1 27.06 -15.25 8.77
N LYS A 2 27.50 -14.00 8.95
CA LYS A 2 26.58 -12.93 9.38
C LYS A 2 25.76 -12.50 8.15
N GLN A 3 24.45 -12.70 8.20
CA GLN A 3 23.52 -12.23 7.18
C GLN A 3 23.35 -10.72 7.31
N ARG A 4 23.31 -10.01 6.18
CA ARG A 4 23.02 -8.58 6.09
C ARG A 4 21.81 -8.36 5.19
N VAL A 5 20.87 -7.54 5.65
CA VAL A 5 19.68 -7.16 4.87
C VAL A 5 19.75 -5.67 4.51
N LEU A 6 19.63 -5.36 3.23
CA LEU A 6 19.49 -4.02 2.70
C LEU A 6 18.04 -3.81 2.26
N VAL A 7 17.38 -2.80 2.79
CA VAL A 7 16.01 -2.45 2.40
C VAL A 7 16.05 -1.14 1.61
N ALA A 8 15.44 -1.11 0.44
CA ALA A 8 15.29 0.11 -0.36
C ALA A 8 13.81 0.43 -0.59
N SER A 9 13.40 1.64 -0.27
CA SER A 9 12.04 2.12 -0.51
C SER A 9 12.01 3.64 -0.68
N ASN A 10 10.99 4.17 -1.34
CA ASN A 10 10.85 5.62 -1.51
C ASN A 10 10.78 6.35 -0.15
N ARG A 11 10.01 5.82 0.81
CA ARG A 11 9.90 6.37 2.17
C ARG A 11 10.66 5.51 3.16
N GLY A 12 11.40 6.16 4.07
CA GLY A 12 12.12 5.51 5.15
C GLY A 12 11.29 5.33 6.44
N PRO A 13 11.89 4.66 7.43
CA PRO A 13 11.30 4.45 8.76
C PRO A 13 11.22 5.74 9.60
N VAL A 14 11.92 6.79 9.18
CA VAL A 14 11.93 8.10 9.82
C VAL A 14 11.84 9.20 8.77
N SER A 15 11.20 10.31 9.10
CA SER A 15 11.22 11.57 8.36
C SER A 15 11.52 12.72 9.32
N TYR A 16 12.08 13.81 8.83
CA TYR A 16 12.45 14.95 9.64
C TYR A 16 11.65 16.19 9.31
N GLN A 17 11.47 17.04 10.31
CA GLN A 17 10.87 18.36 10.19
C GLN A 17 11.72 19.37 10.96
N PHE A 18 11.73 20.62 10.52
CA PHE A 18 12.33 21.70 11.31
C PHE A 18 11.39 22.08 12.46
N GLY A 19 11.91 22.06 13.68
CA GLY A 19 11.25 22.62 14.85
C GLY A 19 11.16 24.14 14.76
N ALA A 20 10.39 24.76 15.67
CA ALA A 20 10.25 26.23 15.72
C ALA A 20 11.58 26.97 15.99
N ASP A 21 12.53 26.29 16.60
CA ASP A 21 13.89 26.76 16.92
C ASP A 21 14.92 26.41 15.83
N GLY A 22 14.47 25.84 14.71
CA GLY A 22 15.35 25.37 13.63
C GLY A 22 16.01 24.01 13.87
N SER A 23 15.75 23.36 15.02
CA SER A 23 16.23 22.01 15.30
C SER A 23 15.59 20.98 14.36
N LEU A 24 16.28 19.86 14.13
CA LEU A 24 15.75 18.75 13.38
C LEU A 24 15.01 17.78 14.30
N VAL A 25 13.72 17.61 14.06
CA VAL A 25 12.86 16.71 14.84
C VAL A 25 12.49 15.51 13.98
N GLY A 26 12.92 14.32 14.42
CA GLY A 26 12.56 13.05 13.77
C GLY A 26 11.13 12.64 14.08
N LYS A 27 10.39 12.20 13.04
CA LYS A 27 9.07 11.62 13.16
C LYS A 27 9.09 10.23 12.56
N ARG A 28 8.59 9.25 13.29
CA ARG A 28 8.49 7.87 12.82
C ARG A 28 7.70 7.83 11.49
N GLY A 29 8.24 7.17 10.49
CA GLY A 29 7.61 6.95 9.21
C GLY A 29 6.31 6.15 9.35
N GLY A 30 5.26 6.58 8.64
CA GLY A 30 3.96 5.93 8.65
C GLY A 30 3.72 5.12 7.38
N GLY A 31 2.79 4.17 7.46
CA GLY A 31 2.31 3.35 6.35
C GLY A 31 2.52 1.86 6.57
N GLY A 32 1.59 1.06 6.02
CA GLY A 32 1.56 -0.39 6.26
C GLY A 32 2.82 -1.13 5.83
N MET A 33 3.45 -0.71 4.71
CA MET A 33 4.71 -1.30 4.23
C MET A 33 5.84 -1.07 5.24
N ILE A 34 6.06 0.17 5.68
CA ILE A 34 7.13 0.50 6.63
C ILE A 34 6.93 -0.25 7.95
N ALA A 35 5.72 -0.19 8.50
CA ALA A 35 5.38 -0.91 9.73
C ALA A 35 5.57 -2.43 9.56
N GLY A 36 5.17 -2.97 8.41
CA GLY A 36 5.33 -4.38 8.07
C GLY A 36 6.80 -4.81 8.00
N VAL A 37 7.66 -4.01 7.38
CA VAL A 37 9.11 -4.32 7.29
C VAL A 37 9.76 -4.23 8.67
N ILE A 38 9.49 -3.16 9.45
CA ILE A 38 10.08 -3.00 10.80
C ILE A 38 9.65 -4.15 11.71
N SER A 39 8.34 -4.42 11.79
CA SER A 39 7.81 -5.51 12.63
C SER A 39 8.31 -6.88 12.16
N GLY A 40 8.42 -7.08 10.84
CA GLY A 40 8.96 -8.29 10.25
C GLY A 40 10.44 -8.50 10.59
N LEU A 41 11.29 -7.49 10.41
CA LEU A 41 12.72 -7.56 10.73
C LEU A 41 12.97 -7.87 12.20
N ALA A 42 12.26 -7.20 13.09
CA ALA A 42 12.38 -7.45 14.53
C ALA A 42 12.06 -8.89 14.94
N ALA A 43 11.14 -9.54 14.21
CA ALA A 43 10.70 -10.91 14.53
C ALA A 43 11.54 -12.00 13.85
N VAL A 44 11.98 -11.80 12.59
CA VAL A 44 12.61 -12.87 11.76
C VAL A 44 14.13 -12.79 11.78
N ALA A 45 14.68 -11.60 12.00
CA ALA A 45 16.11 -11.36 11.87
C ALA A 45 16.66 -10.44 12.98
N PRO A 46 16.42 -10.74 14.28
CA PRO A 46 16.77 -9.85 15.39
C PRO A 46 18.27 -9.60 15.53
N GLU A 47 19.12 -10.51 15.06
CA GLU A 47 20.58 -10.38 15.11
C GLU A 47 21.19 -9.99 13.74
N THR A 48 20.37 -9.78 12.73
CA THR A 48 20.80 -9.45 11.37
C THR A 48 21.09 -7.96 11.29
N ARG A 49 22.23 -7.59 10.71
CA ARG A 49 22.53 -6.20 10.40
C ARG A 49 21.66 -5.72 9.26
N VAL A 50 20.82 -4.73 9.52
CA VAL A 50 19.93 -4.14 8.54
C VAL A 50 20.40 -2.72 8.20
N THR A 51 20.33 -2.32 6.94
CA THR A 51 20.48 -0.92 6.52
C THR A 51 19.28 -0.55 5.66
N TRP A 52 18.65 0.59 5.95
CA TRP A 52 17.51 1.08 5.17
C TRP A 52 17.92 2.27 4.30
N ILE A 53 17.74 2.15 2.99
CA ILE A 53 18.02 3.20 2.02
C ILE A 53 16.69 3.80 1.55
N CYS A 54 16.53 5.13 1.65
CA CYS A 54 15.32 5.84 1.25
C CYS A 54 15.65 7.21 0.64
N ALA A 55 14.66 7.83 -0.02
CA ALA A 55 14.80 9.20 -0.49
C ALA A 55 14.58 10.21 0.64
N ALA A 56 15.31 11.32 0.61
CA ALA A 56 15.01 12.51 1.38
C ALA A 56 13.81 13.22 0.75
N LEU A 57 12.67 13.26 1.47
CA LEU A 57 11.38 13.73 0.95
C LEU A 57 11.12 15.21 1.22
N SER A 58 11.81 15.79 2.20
CA SER A 58 11.66 17.18 2.65
C SER A 58 13.01 17.89 2.69
N ASP A 59 13.01 19.22 2.85
CA ASP A 59 14.26 19.96 3.05
C ASP A 59 14.95 19.58 4.35
N ALA A 60 14.20 19.23 5.39
CA ALA A 60 14.75 18.71 6.63
C ALA A 60 15.39 17.32 6.44
N ASP A 61 14.76 16.41 5.67
CA ASP A 61 15.38 15.13 5.31
C ASP A 61 16.66 15.33 4.48
N ARG A 62 16.66 16.28 3.53
CA ARG A 62 17.86 16.63 2.74
C ARG A 62 18.98 17.19 3.61
N ALA A 63 18.65 18.01 4.60
CA ALA A 63 19.66 18.48 5.56
C ALA A 63 20.28 17.32 6.34
N VAL A 64 19.47 16.36 6.80
CA VAL A 64 19.95 15.13 7.45
C VAL A 64 20.82 14.32 6.49
N ALA A 65 20.37 14.10 5.25
CA ALA A 65 21.13 13.34 4.24
C ALA A 65 22.55 13.89 4.02
N ARG A 66 22.72 15.22 4.00
CA ARG A 66 24.04 15.90 3.87
C ARG A 66 24.91 15.74 5.11
N TRP A 67 24.32 15.55 6.29
CA TRP A 67 25.06 15.32 7.54
C TRP A 67 25.43 13.84 7.74
N GLN A 68 24.85 12.93 6.97
CA GLN A 68 25.12 11.48 7.07
C GLN A 68 26.56 11.10 6.73
N ASP A 69 27.31 11.95 6.05
CA ASP A 69 28.78 11.80 5.91
C ASP A 69 29.51 11.85 7.26
N ALA A 70 28.84 12.31 8.33
CA ALA A 70 29.37 12.39 9.71
C ALA A 70 28.84 11.28 10.65
N GLY A 71 27.91 10.44 10.21
CA GLY A 71 27.35 9.33 11.02
C GLY A 71 25.97 8.89 10.54
N ALA A 72 25.71 7.59 10.56
CA ALA A 72 24.41 7.06 10.14
C ALA A 72 23.30 7.53 11.10
N VAL A 73 22.18 7.99 10.54
CA VAL A 73 20.94 8.19 11.30
C VAL A 73 20.38 6.82 11.63
N GLU A 74 19.93 6.63 12.86
CA GLU A 74 19.36 5.38 13.33
C GLU A 74 17.91 5.57 13.77
N GLN A 75 17.05 4.66 13.40
CA GLN A 75 15.66 4.61 13.85
C GLN A 75 15.31 3.19 14.28
N ASP A 76 14.87 3.04 15.53
CA ASP A 76 14.53 1.74 16.13
C ASP A 76 15.66 0.69 15.98
N GLY A 77 16.93 1.10 16.11
CA GLY A 77 18.10 0.24 15.93
C GLY A 77 18.48 -0.04 14.46
N ILE A 78 17.81 0.58 13.49
CA ILE A 78 18.05 0.40 12.06
C ILE A 78 18.79 1.62 11.52
N PRO A 79 20.05 1.46 11.01
CA PRO A 79 20.74 2.50 10.25
C PRO A 79 19.94 2.89 9.00
N VAL A 80 19.74 4.20 8.83
CA VAL A 80 18.99 4.77 7.71
C VAL A 80 19.92 5.64 6.87
N ARG A 81 20.03 5.33 5.59
CA ARG A 81 20.71 6.14 4.58
C ARG A 81 19.68 6.89 3.74
N MET A 82 19.61 8.21 3.88
CA MET A 82 18.75 9.06 3.07
C MET A 82 19.52 9.56 1.85
N LEU A 83 18.90 9.51 0.68
CA LEU A 83 19.48 9.97 -0.58
C LEU A 83 19.02 11.39 -0.88
N ASP A 84 19.97 12.34 -0.96
CA ASP A 84 19.72 13.73 -1.39
C ASP A 84 19.62 13.79 -2.92
N ILE A 85 18.47 13.38 -3.44
CA ILE A 85 18.17 13.44 -4.88
C ILE A 85 17.72 14.88 -5.22
N PRO A 86 18.20 15.47 -6.33
CA PRO A 86 17.78 16.81 -6.74
C PRO A 86 16.25 16.95 -6.77
N ALA A 87 15.73 18.05 -6.22
CA ALA A 87 14.30 18.22 -5.97
C ALA A 87 13.44 18.10 -7.24
N ASP A 88 13.92 18.63 -8.37
CA ASP A 88 13.23 18.54 -9.66
C ASP A 88 13.25 17.11 -10.24
N THR A 89 14.33 16.37 -10.05
CA THR A 89 14.46 14.96 -10.43
C THR A 89 13.50 14.12 -9.58
N PHE A 90 13.49 14.36 -8.26
CA PHE A 90 12.54 13.69 -7.35
C PHE A 90 11.09 13.98 -7.71
N ASP A 91 10.73 15.25 -7.92
CA ASP A 91 9.35 15.64 -8.24
C ASP A 91 8.84 14.96 -9.52
N ARG A 92 9.64 14.99 -10.60
CA ARG A 92 9.28 14.34 -11.86
C ARG A 92 9.20 12.82 -11.74
N ALA A 93 10.18 12.19 -11.08
CA ALA A 93 10.19 10.75 -10.87
C ALA A 93 9.00 10.30 -10.01
N TYR A 94 8.74 11.00 -8.92
CA TYR A 94 7.72 10.65 -7.94
C TYR A 94 6.31 11.03 -8.40
N ASN A 95 6.07 12.29 -8.76
CA ASN A 95 4.73 12.76 -9.10
C ASN A 95 4.33 12.37 -10.52
N SER A 96 5.16 12.66 -11.54
CA SER A 96 4.76 12.43 -12.93
C SER A 96 4.85 10.97 -13.36
N VAL A 97 5.95 10.26 -13.05
CA VAL A 97 6.10 8.87 -13.51
C VAL A 97 5.49 7.89 -12.52
N ALA A 98 5.94 7.88 -11.27
CA ALA A 98 5.47 6.88 -10.32
C ALA A 98 3.97 7.05 -10.01
N ASN A 99 3.53 8.24 -9.56
CA ASN A 99 2.18 8.44 -9.05
C ASN A 99 1.13 8.83 -10.09
N SER A 100 1.52 9.38 -11.26
CA SER A 100 0.55 9.73 -12.32
C SER A 100 0.58 8.76 -13.50
N ALA A 101 1.70 8.07 -13.78
CA ALA A 101 1.75 7.08 -14.86
C ALA A 101 1.64 5.64 -14.31
N LEU A 102 2.61 5.16 -13.52
CA LEU A 102 2.64 3.76 -13.08
C LEU A 102 1.51 3.42 -12.10
N TRP A 103 1.21 4.31 -11.14
CA TRP A 103 0.09 4.11 -10.22
C TRP A 103 -1.24 4.05 -10.96
N PHE A 104 -1.50 5.00 -11.87
CA PHE A 104 -2.73 5.01 -12.68
C PHE A 104 -2.84 3.78 -13.55
N LEU A 105 -1.73 3.36 -14.16
CA LEU A 105 -1.69 2.13 -14.95
C LEU A 105 -2.11 0.91 -14.13
N HIS A 106 -1.44 0.67 -13.01
CA HIS A 106 -1.65 -0.54 -12.21
C HIS A 106 -3.03 -0.58 -11.53
N HIS A 107 -3.60 0.59 -11.24
CA HIS A 107 -4.95 0.70 -10.67
C HIS A 107 -6.06 0.89 -11.71
N LEU A 108 -5.74 0.87 -13.02
CA LEU A 108 -6.68 1.04 -14.15
C LEU A 108 -7.46 2.36 -14.05
N LEU A 109 -6.78 3.47 -13.76
CA LEU A 109 -7.41 4.76 -13.45
C LEU A 109 -7.41 5.74 -14.63
N PHE A 110 -6.79 5.43 -15.76
CA PHE A 110 -6.79 6.34 -16.89
C PHE A 110 -8.20 6.51 -17.49
N ASP A 111 -8.56 7.75 -17.76
CA ASP A 111 -9.70 8.09 -18.63
C ASP A 111 -9.26 7.89 -20.08
N THR A 112 -9.24 6.64 -20.52
CA THR A 112 -8.62 6.22 -21.79
C THR A 112 -9.11 6.93 -23.04
N PRO A 113 -10.34 7.47 -23.14
CA PRO A 113 -10.71 8.34 -24.26
C PRO A 113 -9.92 9.65 -24.32
N ASN A 114 -9.40 10.17 -23.19
CA ASN A 114 -8.75 11.48 -23.10
C ASN A 114 -7.31 11.39 -22.60
N GLN A 115 -6.99 10.41 -21.76
CA GLN A 115 -5.70 10.27 -21.06
C GLN A 115 -5.27 8.78 -21.03
N PRO A 116 -3.97 8.48 -20.94
CA PRO A 116 -2.82 9.42 -20.85
C PRO A 116 -2.31 9.90 -22.21
N GLN A 117 -1.50 10.98 -22.19
CA GLN A 117 -0.77 11.47 -23.36
C GLN A 117 0.73 11.48 -23.05
N PHE A 118 1.49 10.65 -23.75
CA PHE A 118 2.94 10.48 -23.55
C PHE A 118 3.75 11.30 -24.58
N GLY A 119 3.88 12.61 -24.33
CA GLY A 119 4.66 13.52 -25.17
C GLY A 119 6.10 13.70 -24.68
N GLN A 120 6.79 14.75 -25.20
CA GLN A 120 8.16 15.08 -24.82
C GLN A 120 8.33 15.44 -23.33
N GLY A 121 7.28 15.99 -22.68
CA GLY A 121 7.25 16.22 -21.24
C GLY A 121 7.48 14.91 -20.47
N PHE A 122 6.66 13.91 -20.78
CA PHE A 122 6.79 12.60 -20.16
C PHE A 122 8.15 11.94 -20.41
N ARG A 123 8.75 12.15 -21.58
CA ARG A 123 10.10 11.61 -21.89
C ARG A 123 11.18 12.21 -20.98
N ARG A 124 11.09 13.51 -20.65
CA ARG A 124 11.98 14.16 -19.67
C ARG A 124 11.73 13.63 -18.26
N ASP A 125 10.48 13.46 -17.89
CA ASP A 125 10.11 12.92 -16.57
C ASP A 125 10.57 11.47 -16.41
N TRP A 126 10.52 10.68 -17.48
CA TRP A 126 11.06 9.32 -17.53
C TRP A 126 12.60 9.31 -17.31
N GLN A 127 13.34 10.25 -17.87
CA GLN A 127 14.79 10.36 -17.58
C GLN A 127 15.04 10.66 -16.09
N SER A 128 14.17 11.44 -15.46
CA SER A 128 14.25 11.68 -14.01
C SER A 128 13.95 10.41 -13.21
N TYR A 129 13.02 9.58 -13.68
CA TYR A 129 12.74 8.28 -13.04
C TYR A 129 13.92 7.28 -13.20
N LEU A 130 14.58 7.28 -14.34
CA LEU A 130 15.84 6.54 -14.54
C LEU A 130 16.90 7.00 -13.54
N ALA A 131 17.20 8.30 -13.51
CA ALA A 131 18.21 8.87 -12.60
C ALA A 131 17.87 8.61 -11.11
N TYR A 132 16.58 8.66 -10.76
CA TYR A 132 16.10 8.31 -9.42
C TYR A 132 16.44 6.85 -9.06
N ASN A 133 16.14 5.90 -9.94
CA ASN A 133 16.44 4.48 -9.73
C ASN A 133 17.95 4.21 -9.75
N GLU A 134 18.73 4.93 -10.56
CA GLU A 134 20.18 4.84 -10.58
C GLU A 134 20.82 5.28 -9.26
N ALA A 135 20.30 6.33 -8.61
CA ALA A 135 20.77 6.77 -7.30
C ALA A 135 20.58 5.66 -6.24
N PHE A 136 19.43 5.01 -6.24
CA PHE A 136 19.18 3.86 -5.34
C PHE A 136 20.08 2.67 -5.67
N ALA A 137 20.23 2.31 -6.94
CA ALA A 137 21.07 1.18 -7.35
C ALA A 137 22.54 1.42 -6.97
N THR A 138 23.03 2.67 -7.10
CA THR A 138 24.38 3.06 -6.69
C THR A 138 24.56 2.91 -5.18
N ALA A 139 23.65 3.48 -4.39
CA ALA A 139 23.72 3.39 -2.93
C ALA A 139 23.62 1.95 -2.43
N LEU A 140 22.75 1.12 -3.05
CA LEU A 140 22.65 -0.30 -2.74
C LEU A 140 23.93 -1.06 -3.08
N ALA A 141 24.56 -0.78 -4.22
CA ALA A 141 25.82 -1.40 -4.62
C ALA A 141 26.96 -1.03 -3.65
N GLU A 142 27.08 0.25 -3.29
CA GLU A 142 28.05 0.73 -2.31
C GLU A 142 27.89 0.01 -0.97
N GLU A 143 26.66 -0.08 -0.45
CA GLU A 143 26.38 -0.81 0.79
C GLU A 143 26.65 -2.32 0.67
N ALA A 144 26.28 -2.94 -0.44
CA ALA A 144 26.49 -4.35 -0.66
C ALA A 144 27.97 -4.73 -0.84
N LEU A 145 28.78 -3.80 -1.35
CA LEU A 145 30.23 -3.99 -1.58
C LEU A 145 31.09 -3.47 -0.43
N ALA A 146 30.52 -2.73 0.55
CA ALA A 146 31.25 -2.28 1.73
C ALA A 146 31.90 -3.46 2.48
N GLU A 147 33.03 -3.19 3.15
CA GLU A 147 33.87 -4.23 3.77
C GLU A 147 33.21 -4.88 5.01
N ASP A 148 32.45 -5.93 4.80
CA ASP A 148 31.97 -6.84 5.87
C ASP A 148 32.77 -8.15 5.94
N GLY A 149 33.93 -8.22 5.23
CA GLY A 149 34.76 -9.43 5.12
C GLY A 149 34.31 -10.39 4.02
N PRO A 150 35.18 -11.32 3.59
CA PRO A 150 34.84 -12.33 2.58
C PRO A 150 33.77 -13.29 3.16
N GLY A 151 32.69 -13.51 2.40
CA GLY A 151 31.64 -14.48 2.71
C GLY A 151 30.40 -13.91 3.40
N ALA A 152 30.19 -12.59 3.44
CA ALA A 152 28.92 -12.03 3.88
C ALA A 152 27.77 -12.42 2.92
N ASP A 153 26.68 -12.94 3.50
CA ASP A 153 25.43 -13.25 2.80
C ASP A 153 24.56 -11.99 2.80
N ILE A 154 24.30 -11.41 1.61
CA ILE A 154 23.60 -10.15 1.48
C ILE A 154 22.26 -10.34 0.78
N ARG A 155 21.18 -9.92 1.44
CA ARG A 155 19.82 -9.90 0.91
C ARG A 155 19.37 -8.45 0.69
N VAL A 156 19.00 -8.12 -0.53
CA VAL A 156 18.50 -6.80 -0.91
C VAL A 156 17.00 -6.89 -1.16
N LEU A 157 16.21 -6.10 -0.43
CA LEU A 157 14.76 -6.02 -0.56
C LEU A 157 14.35 -4.66 -1.15
N VAL A 158 14.08 -4.62 -2.43
CA VAL A 158 13.60 -3.42 -3.14
C VAL A 158 12.09 -3.36 -3.08
N GLN A 159 11.54 -2.25 -2.57
CA GLN A 159 10.11 -2.13 -2.30
C GLN A 159 9.43 -1.17 -3.28
N ASP A 160 8.40 -1.69 -3.93
CA ASP A 160 7.35 -0.98 -4.64
C ASP A 160 7.74 -0.35 -6.01
N TYR A 161 6.71 0.10 -6.73
CA TYR A 161 6.75 0.60 -8.12
C TYR A 161 7.62 1.86 -8.33
N HIS A 162 8.00 2.54 -7.27
CA HIS A 162 8.94 3.67 -7.33
C HIS A 162 10.35 3.23 -7.78
N LEU A 163 10.70 1.98 -7.51
CA LEU A 163 12.03 1.41 -7.70
C LEU A 163 12.03 0.24 -8.68
N SER A 164 11.13 0.24 -9.66
CA SER A 164 10.98 -0.88 -10.61
C SER A 164 12.23 -1.12 -11.48
N LEU A 165 13.09 -0.12 -11.67
CA LEU A 165 14.32 -0.26 -12.45
C LEU A 165 15.53 -0.61 -11.59
N ALA A 166 15.48 -0.34 -10.30
CA ALA A 166 16.61 -0.49 -9.38
C ALA A 166 17.19 -1.91 -9.34
N PRO A 167 16.42 -3.02 -9.41
CA PRO A 167 16.99 -4.36 -9.39
C PRO A 167 17.92 -4.63 -10.57
N ARG A 168 17.55 -4.25 -11.80
CA ARG A 168 18.39 -4.43 -12.99
C ARG A 168 19.65 -3.55 -12.90
N LEU A 169 19.47 -2.28 -12.57
CA LEU A 169 20.57 -1.32 -12.45
C LEU A 169 21.56 -1.74 -11.34
N LEU A 170 21.07 -2.27 -10.23
CA LEU A 170 21.91 -2.84 -9.17
C LEU A 170 22.70 -4.05 -9.70
N ARG A 171 22.02 -4.96 -10.40
CA ARG A 171 22.65 -6.18 -10.93
C ARG A 171 23.81 -5.85 -11.88
N GLU A 172 23.64 -4.85 -12.74
CA GLU A 172 24.68 -4.38 -13.65
C GLU A 172 25.90 -3.81 -12.90
N ARG A 173 25.68 -3.16 -11.76
CA ARG A 173 26.76 -2.62 -10.89
C ARG A 173 27.47 -3.71 -10.08
N LEU A 174 26.80 -4.82 -9.84
CA LEU A 174 27.35 -5.97 -9.11
C LEU A 174 28.01 -7.01 -10.03
N ASP A 175 28.02 -6.77 -11.34
CA ASP A 175 28.63 -7.68 -12.30
C ASP A 175 30.14 -7.85 -11.98
N GLY A 176 30.58 -9.12 -11.90
CA GLY A 176 31.93 -9.48 -11.47
C GLY A 176 32.20 -9.47 -9.95
N ALA A 177 31.22 -9.10 -9.11
CA ALA A 177 31.39 -9.19 -7.66
C ALA A 177 31.44 -10.66 -7.19
N SER A 178 32.41 -10.98 -6.31
CA SER A 178 32.60 -12.35 -5.77
C SER A 178 31.74 -12.68 -4.54
N ARG A 179 30.69 -11.88 -4.28
CA ARG A 179 29.79 -12.02 -3.11
C ARG A 179 28.48 -12.67 -3.49
N ASP A 180 27.86 -13.43 -2.57
CA ASP A 180 26.49 -13.93 -2.73
C ASP A 180 25.49 -12.81 -2.38
N ILE A 181 25.05 -12.08 -3.41
CA ILE A 181 24.09 -11.00 -3.29
C ILE A 181 22.80 -11.41 -3.99
N ARG A 182 21.73 -11.57 -3.22
CA ARG A 182 20.39 -11.89 -3.72
C ARG A 182 19.48 -10.68 -3.63
N VAL A 183 18.72 -10.46 -4.68
CA VAL A 183 17.85 -9.27 -4.83
C VAL A 183 16.41 -9.70 -4.96
N GLY A 184 15.55 -9.23 -4.05
CA GLY A 184 14.10 -9.34 -4.13
C GLY A 184 13.47 -7.99 -4.49
N HIS A 185 12.44 -8.01 -5.32
CA HIS A 185 11.57 -6.86 -5.53
C HIS A 185 10.15 -7.21 -5.09
N PHE A 186 9.51 -6.34 -4.31
CA PHE A 186 8.12 -6.55 -3.89
C PHE A 186 7.22 -5.40 -4.36
N SER A 187 6.19 -5.74 -5.15
CA SER A 187 5.19 -4.77 -5.62
C SER A 187 3.99 -4.73 -4.66
N HIS A 188 3.78 -3.57 -4.03
CA HIS A 188 2.62 -3.35 -3.14
C HIS A 188 1.37 -2.92 -3.91
N THR A 189 1.51 -2.59 -5.20
CA THR A 189 0.38 -2.25 -6.07
C THR A 189 -0.23 -3.51 -6.71
N PRO A 190 -1.47 -3.45 -7.20
CA PRO A 190 -1.95 -4.41 -8.17
C PRO A 190 -1.07 -4.38 -9.44
N TRP A 191 -1.25 -5.32 -10.34
CA TRP A 191 -0.55 -5.32 -11.62
C TRP A 191 -1.55 -5.28 -12.78
N ALA A 192 -1.35 -4.35 -13.73
CA ALA A 192 -2.23 -4.20 -14.88
C ALA A 192 -2.10 -5.40 -15.84
N PRO A 193 -3.21 -5.89 -16.42
CA PRO A 193 -3.16 -6.95 -17.44
C PRO A 193 -2.49 -6.42 -18.71
N PRO A 194 -1.95 -7.30 -19.57
CA PRO A 194 -1.17 -6.91 -20.77
C PRO A 194 -1.86 -5.90 -21.68
N ASP A 195 -3.16 -6.04 -21.90
CA ASP A 195 -3.90 -5.16 -22.80
C ASP A 195 -3.95 -3.71 -22.29
N TYR A 196 -4.09 -3.54 -20.99
CA TYR A 196 -4.04 -2.22 -20.36
C TYR A 196 -2.60 -1.74 -20.17
N TYR A 197 -1.68 -2.64 -19.86
CA TYR A 197 -0.26 -2.33 -19.68
C TYR A 197 0.38 -1.71 -20.92
N ARG A 198 -0.08 -2.12 -22.13
CA ARG A 198 0.35 -1.58 -23.43
C ARG A 198 0.00 -0.10 -23.67
N ILE A 199 -0.76 0.54 -22.79
CA ILE A 199 -0.95 1.99 -22.80
C ILE A 199 0.38 2.72 -22.62
N LEU A 200 1.32 2.17 -21.85
CA LEU A 200 2.67 2.74 -21.75
C LEU A 200 3.39 2.74 -23.09
N PRO A 201 4.24 3.74 -23.37
CA PRO A 201 5.18 3.66 -24.50
C PRO A 201 5.98 2.35 -24.42
N GLY A 202 6.13 1.68 -25.57
CA GLY A 202 6.67 0.33 -25.61
C GLY A 202 8.06 0.15 -25.02
N ASP A 203 8.93 1.16 -25.14
CA ASP A 203 10.24 1.21 -24.52
C ASP A 203 10.15 1.33 -22.98
N VAL A 204 9.26 2.18 -22.49
CA VAL A 204 9.00 2.38 -21.04
C VAL A 204 8.43 1.11 -20.41
N GLY A 205 7.40 0.53 -21.02
CA GLY A 205 6.78 -0.70 -20.51
C GLY A 205 7.77 -1.87 -20.45
N ARG A 206 8.62 -2.02 -21.50
CA ARG A 206 9.68 -3.03 -21.51
C ARG A 206 10.75 -2.75 -20.44
N ALA A 207 11.15 -1.49 -20.25
CA ALA A 207 12.15 -1.10 -19.26
C ALA A 207 11.68 -1.42 -17.83
N VAL A 208 10.41 -1.16 -17.49
CA VAL A 208 9.84 -1.49 -16.17
C VAL A 208 9.88 -2.99 -15.91
N LEU A 209 9.42 -3.82 -16.87
CA LEU A 209 9.45 -5.27 -16.73
C LEU A 209 10.88 -5.82 -16.64
N ASP A 210 11.78 -5.38 -17.55
CA ASP A 210 13.19 -5.78 -17.53
C ASP A 210 13.90 -5.34 -16.25
N GLY A 211 13.56 -4.15 -15.75
CA GLY A 211 14.06 -3.61 -14.48
C GLY A 211 13.76 -4.53 -13.31
N MET A 212 12.51 -4.93 -13.16
CA MET A 212 12.08 -5.85 -12.09
C MET A 212 12.70 -7.24 -12.26
N LEU A 213 12.87 -7.74 -13.48
CA LEU A 213 13.53 -9.02 -13.77
C LEU A 213 15.06 -9.01 -13.54
N GLY A 214 15.63 -7.90 -13.08
CA GLY A 214 16.97 -7.87 -12.47
C GLY A 214 17.02 -8.54 -11.10
N ALA A 215 15.88 -8.73 -10.44
CA ALA A 215 15.74 -9.43 -9.18
C ALA A 215 15.79 -10.96 -9.36
N ASP A 216 16.16 -11.68 -8.29
CA ASP A 216 16.08 -13.15 -8.20
C ASP A 216 14.65 -13.58 -7.87
N SER A 217 13.89 -12.74 -7.11
CA SER A 217 12.48 -12.96 -6.79
C SER A 217 11.68 -11.66 -6.95
N VAL A 218 10.46 -11.77 -7.54
CA VAL A 218 9.48 -10.68 -7.64
C VAL A 218 8.20 -11.11 -6.92
N GLY A 219 7.85 -10.39 -5.84
CA GLY A 219 6.72 -10.71 -4.98
C GLY A 219 5.52 -9.81 -5.18
N PHE A 220 4.33 -10.36 -4.93
CA PHE A 220 3.04 -9.67 -4.97
C PHE A 220 2.16 -10.08 -3.79
N HIS A 221 1.13 -9.29 -3.47
CA HIS A 221 0.19 -9.61 -2.40
C HIS A 221 -0.85 -10.67 -2.78
N ALA A 222 -1.16 -10.85 -4.05
CA ALA A 222 -2.21 -11.76 -4.51
C ALA A 222 -1.82 -12.44 -5.82
N GLU A 223 -2.26 -13.68 -6.00
CA GLU A 223 -1.96 -14.52 -7.17
C GLU A 223 -2.36 -13.85 -8.48
N ARG A 224 -3.52 -13.16 -8.51
CA ARG A 224 -4.00 -12.44 -9.69
C ARG A 224 -3.03 -11.33 -10.17
N TRP A 225 -2.30 -10.71 -9.26
CA TRP A 225 -1.31 -9.69 -9.60
C TRP A 225 -0.04 -10.32 -10.16
N ALA A 226 0.42 -11.39 -9.55
CA ALA A 226 1.54 -12.19 -10.03
C ALA A 226 1.25 -12.79 -11.41
N ALA A 227 0.04 -13.33 -11.63
CA ALA A 227 -0.39 -13.86 -12.92
C ALA A 227 -0.37 -12.77 -14.01
N ALA A 228 -0.90 -11.58 -13.73
CA ALA A 228 -0.89 -10.45 -14.67
C ALA A 228 0.55 -10.00 -15.01
N PHE A 229 1.47 -10.02 -14.04
CA PHE A 229 2.89 -9.74 -14.26
C PHE A 229 3.52 -10.80 -15.19
N LEU A 230 3.29 -12.09 -14.93
CA LEU A 230 3.76 -13.19 -15.77
C LEU A 230 3.23 -13.06 -17.22
N ASP A 231 1.94 -12.69 -17.36
CA ASP A 231 1.34 -12.45 -18.69
C ASP A 231 2.02 -11.28 -19.42
N CYS A 232 2.34 -10.18 -18.71
CA CYS A 232 3.09 -9.07 -19.27
C CYS A 232 4.51 -9.48 -19.69
N CYS A 233 5.23 -10.24 -18.86
CA CYS A 233 6.56 -10.73 -19.21
C CYS A 233 6.53 -11.60 -20.48
N GLN A 234 5.56 -12.48 -20.59
CA GLN A 234 5.40 -13.35 -21.75
C GLN A 234 5.02 -12.57 -23.01
N THR A 235 4.02 -11.67 -22.94
CA THR A 235 3.41 -11.06 -24.12
C THR A 235 4.12 -9.78 -24.57
N ILE A 236 4.81 -9.05 -23.68
CA ILE A 236 5.45 -7.77 -23.97
C ILE A 236 6.96 -7.90 -24.16
N LEU A 237 7.62 -8.67 -23.27
CA LEU A 237 9.06 -8.95 -23.40
C LEU A 237 9.34 -10.13 -24.33
N GLY A 238 8.39 -11.04 -24.55
CA GLY A 238 8.63 -12.32 -25.18
C GLY A 238 9.47 -13.26 -24.32
N ALA A 239 9.46 -13.06 -22.99
CA ALA A 239 10.20 -13.89 -22.05
C ALA A 239 9.58 -15.29 -21.97
N GLN A 240 10.43 -16.28 -21.67
CA GLN A 240 9.95 -17.62 -21.38
C GLN A 240 9.36 -17.66 -19.97
N VAL A 241 8.08 -18.05 -19.87
CA VAL A 241 7.34 -18.12 -18.61
C VAL A 241 6.91 -19.54 -18.33
N SER A 242 7.20 -20.02 -17.14
CA SER A 242 6.61 -21.26 -16.59
C SER A 242 5.73 -20.94 -15.40
N ARG A 243 4.57 -21.60 -15.27
CA ARG A 243 3.64 -21.46 -14.16
C ARG A 243 3.66 -22.73 -13.34
N THR A 244 3.77 -22.58 -12.03
CA THR A 244 3.58 -23.68 -11.09
C THR A 244 2.08 -23.82 -10.81
N GLY A 245 1.57 -25.05 -10.78
CA GLY A 245 0.16 -25.27 -10.42
C GLY A 245 -0.11 -24.80 -8.98
N THR A 246 -1.37 -24.49 -8.68
CA THR A 246 -1.91 -23.98 -7.40
C THR A 246 -1.78 -24.98 -6.24
N GLY A 247 -0.59 -25.49 -5.96
CA GLY A 247 -0.33 -26.53 -4.99
C GLY A 247 0.54 -26.08 -3.80
N GLY A 248 0.17 -25.03 -3.09
CA GLY A 248 0.72 -24.73 -1.75
C GLY A 248 2.14 -24.18 -1.68
N ALA A 249 2.78 -23.88 -2.80
CA ALA A 249 4.07 -23.18 -2.83
C ALA A 249 3.83 -21.69 -3.07
N ASP A 250 4.54 -20.83 -2.34
CA ASP A 250 4.47 -19.37 -2.49
C ASP A 250 4.94 -18.89 -3.88
N THR A 251 5.71 -19.73 -4.61
CA THR A 251 6.16 -19.49 -5.99
C THR A 251 5.07 -19.90 -6.97
N VAL A 252 4.51 -18.92 -7.70
CA VAL A 252 3.43 -19.13 -8.70
C VAL A 252 3.95 -19.23 -10.13
N GLY A 253 5.22 -18.90 -10.36
CA GLY A 253 5.84 -19.05 -11.68
C GLY A 253 7.30 -18.60 -11.70
N ARG A 254 7.92 -18.81 -12.87
CA ARG A 254 9.30 -18.39 -13.17
C ARG A 254 9.36 -17.70 -14.52
N VAL A 255 10.20 -16.70 -14.62
CA VAL A 255 10.49 -15.97 -15.86
C VAL A 255 11.96 -16.17 -16.20
N ILE A 256 12.23 -16.65 -17.43
CA ILE A 256 13.58 -16.70 -17.97
C ILE A 256 13.72 -15.55 -18.97
N HIS A 257 14.60 -14.60 -18.64
CA HIS A 257 14.85 -13.42 -19.46
C HIS A 257 16.34 -13.05 -19.42
N ARG A 258 16.95 -12.81 -20.59
CA ARG A 258 18.39 -12.50 -20.72
C ARG A 258 19.31 -13.50 -20.00
N GLY A 259 18.98 -14.79 -20.06
CA GLY A 259 19.76 -15.86 -19.42
C GLY A 259 19.62 -15.95 -17.90
N ARG A 260 18.74 -15.16 -17.27
CA ARG A 260 18.45 -15.20 -15.83
C ARG A 260 17.10 -15.80 -15.55
N VAL A 261 16.99 -16.45 -14.41
CA VAL A 261 15.73 -16.96 -13.85
C VAL A 261 15.29 -16.01 -12.73
N THR A 262 14.05 -15.52 -12.81
CA THR A 262 13.40 -14.78 -11.74
C THR A 262 12.20 -15.58 -11.24
N GLU A 263 12.13 -15.85 -9.94
CA GLU A 263 10.95 -16.46 -9.33
C GLU A 263 9.87 -15.40 -9.12
N VAL A 264 8.60 -15.76 -9.37
CA VAL A 264 7.45 -14.91 -9.10
C VAL A 264 6.65 -15.50 -7.96
N THR A 265 6.51 -14.74 -6.87
CA THR A 265 6.00 -15.21 -5.59
C THR A 265 4.79 -14.43 -5.11
N VAL A 266 4.02 -15.02 -4.19
CA VAL A 266 2.84 -14.40 -3.57
C VAL A 266 2.97 -14.43 -2.05
N HIS A 267 3.09 -13.26 -1.45
CA HIS A 267 3.20 -13.09 0.00
C HIS A 267 2.22 -11.99 0.44
N PRO A 268 1.03 -12.34 0.95
CA PRO A 268 0.08 -11.36 1.43
C PRO A 268 0.58 -10.69 2.72
N LEU A 269 0.68 -9.36 2.71
CA LEU A 269 1.00 -8.59 3.92
C LEU A 269 -0.23 -8.54 4.82
N GLY A 270 -0.06 -8.93 6.07
CA GLY A 270 -1.07 -8.80 7.11
C GLY A 270 -0.77 -7.68 8.10
N VAL A 271 -1.55 -7.63 9.17
CA VAL A 271 -1.42 -6.65 10.24
C VAL A 271 -0.76 -7.25 11.49
N ASP A 272 -0.01 -6.43 12.22
CA ASP A 272 0.51 -6.80 13.53
C ASP A 272 -0.63 -6.72 14.56
N VAL A 273 -1.33 -7.82 14.75
CA VAL A 273 -2.53 -7.88 15.61
C VAL A 273 -2.23 -7.51 17.07
N PRO A 274 -1.16 -8.02 17.71
CA PRO A 274 -0.79 -7.59 19.06
C PRO A 274 -0.55 -6.09 19.18
N ALA A 275 0.28 -5.52 18.29
CA ALA A 275 0.60 -4.10 18.30
C ALA A 275 -0.64 -3.23 18.01
N LEU A 276 -1.48 -3.64 17.06
CA LEU A 276 -2.70 -2.94 16.70
C LEU A 276 -3.70 -2.91 17.87
N ARG A 277 -3.90 -4.03 18.55
CA ARG A 277 -4.76 -4.12 19.74
C ARG A 277 -4.21 -3.31 20.90
N ALA A 278 -2.91 -3.36 21.16
CA ALA A 278 -2.26 -2.54 22.19
C ALA A 278 -2.46 -1.04 21.89
N ARG A 279 -2.28 -0.60 20.64
CA ARG A 279 -2.50 0.79 20.22
C ARG A 279 -3.96 1.23 20.39
N ALA A 280 -4.91 0.35 20.13
CA ALA A 280 -6.34 0.63 20.31
C ALA A 280 -6.73 0.85 21.80
N GLN A 281 -5.97 0.34 22.75
CA GLN A 281 -6.19 0.55 24.18
C GLN A 281 -5.56 1.84 24.70
N ALA A 282 -4.77 2.56 23.92
CA ALA A 282 -4.18 3.82 24.34
C ALA A 282 -5.25 4.89 24.62
N GLY A 283 -4.97 5.79 25.59
CA GLY A 283 -5.95 6.75 26.11
C GLY A 283 -6.56 7.68 25.06
N ASP A 284 -5.76 8.10 24.08
CA ASP A 284 -6.22 8.94 22.96
C ASP A 284 -7.25 8.20 22.09
N VAL A 285 -7.03 6.93 21.76
CA VAL A 285 -7.97 6.11 20.98
C VAL A 285 -9.23 5.84 21.79
N ARG A 286 -9.08 5.45 23.08
CA ARG A 286 -10.24 5.18 23.96
C ARG A 286 -11.11 6.42 24.18
N GLY A 287 -10.50 7.61 24.25
CA GLY A 287 -11.22 8.89 24.29
C GLY A 287 -12.10 9.09 23.03
N HIS A 288 -11.56 8.78 21.85
CA HIS A 288 -12.30 8.85 20.58
C HIS A 288 -13.41 7.79 20.49
N VAL A 289 -13.18 6.54 20.96
CA VAL A 289 -14.21 5.49 21.04
C VAL A 289 -15.43 5.98 21.82
N ALA A 290 -15.20 6.55 23.01
CA ALA A 290 -16.29 7.09 23.83
C ALA A 290 -17.00 8.27 23.16
N GLY A 291 -16.24 9.17 22.49
CA GLY A 291 -16.80 10.32 21.74
C GLY A 291 -17.67 9.88 20.56
N LEU A 292 -17.17 8.98 19.72
CA LEU A 292 -17.91 8.43 18.57
C LEU A 292 -19.14 7.64 19.01
N GLY A 293 -19.06 6.87 20.11
CA GLY A 293 -20.20 6.14 20.68
C GLY A 293 -21.32 7.07 21.14
N ARG A 294 -20.98 8.20 21.78
CA ARG A 294 -21.95 9.24 22.15
C ARG A 294 -22.57 9.92 20.92
N ALA A 295 -21.74 10.27 19.92
CA ALA A 295 -22.21 10.92 18.69
C ALA A 295 -23.14 9.99 17.87
N ALA A 296 -22.91 8.69 17.92
CA ALA A 296 -23.78 7.70 17.28
C ALA A 296 -25.18 7.68 17.87
N GLY A 297 -25.34 7.92 19.20
CA GLY A 297 -26.65 7.98 19.84
C GLY A 297 -27.48 6.71 19.65
N GLY A 298 -26.86 5.54 19.66
CA GLY A 298 -27.50 4.23 19.42
C GLY A 298 -27.74 3.88 17.95
N ARG A 299 -27.37 4.75 17.01
CA ARG A 299 -27.48 4.51 15.57
C ARG A 299 -26.39 3.52 15.08
N ARG A 300 -26.67 2.85 13.97
CA ARG A 300 -25.69 2.00 13.28
C ARG A 300 -24.62 2.84 12.62
N LEU A 301 -23.38 2.36 12.61
CA LEU A 301 -22.23 3.05 12.03
C LEU A 301 -21.69 2.27 10.84
N ILE A 302 -21.75 2.89 9.66
CA ILE A 302 -20.96 2.49 8.48
C ILE A 302 -19.67 3.30 8.53
N VAL A 303 -18.54 2.63 8.53
CA VAL A 303 -17.21 3.27 8.62
C VAL A 303 -16.44 3.00 7.33
N ARG A 304 -15.74 4.01 6.85
CA ARG A 304 -14.65 3.88 5.88
C ARG A 304 -13.45 4.67 6.33
N VAL A 305 -12.24 4.16 6.00
CA VAL A 305 -10.96 4.79 6.32
C VAL A 305 -10.08 4.66 5.09
N ASP A 306 -9.82 5.77 4.41
CA ASP A 306 -9.05 5.79 3.16
C ASP A 306 -8.23 7.06 3.01
N ARG A 307 -7.14 6.98 2.24
CA ARG A 307 -6.54 8.17 1.65
C ARG A 307 -7.46 8.70 0.53
N THR A 308 -7.51 10.03 0.32
CA THR A 308 -8.25 10.62 -0.82
C THR A 308 -7.54 10.31 -2.13
N GLU A 309 -7.63 9.07 -2.56
CA GLU A 309 -7.07 8.54 -3.80
C GLU A 309 -8.17 7.99 -4.70
N LEU A 310 -8.02 8.19 -6.01
CA LEU A 310 -9.01 7.74 -6.99
C LEU A 310 -9.26 6.22 -6.89
N SER A 311 -8.21 5.45 -6.61
CA SER A 311 -8.29 3.99 -6.46
C SER A 311 -9.19 3.56 -5.30
N LYS A 312 -9.33 4.40 -4.25
CA LYS A 312 -10.15 4.09 -3.06
C LYS A 312 -11.66 4.23 -3.29
N ASN A 313 -12.06 4.81 -4.43
CA ASN A 313 -13.45 4.81 -4.89
C ASN A 313 -14.47 5.41 -3.89
N ILE A 314 -14.04 6.48 -3.18
CA ILE A 314 -14.84 7.11 -2.14
C ILE A 314 -16.17 7.62 -2.71
N VAL A 315 -16.13 8.25 -3.89
CA VAL A 315 -17.29 8.85 -4.55
C VAL A 315 -18.39 7.80 -4.80
N ARG A 316 -18.05 6.61 -5.37
CA ARG A 316 -19.05 5.54 -5.56
C ARG A 316 -19.53 4.95 -4.24
N GLY A 317 -18.67 4.86 -3.21
CA GLY A 317 -19.09 4.44 -1.87
C GLY A 317 -20.12 5.40 -1.25
N LEU A 318 -19.92 6.71 -1.42
CA LEU A 318 -20.89 7.74 -1.01
C LEU A 318 -22.18 7.68 -1.84
N ALA A 319 -22.07 7.45 -3.16
CA ALA A 319 -23.25 7.25 -4.03
C ALA A 319 -24.07 6.02 -3.60
N ALA A 320 -23.41 4.91 -3.25
CA ALA A 320 -24.10 3.73 -2.72
C ALA A 320 -24.79 3.99 -1.38
N TYR A 321 -24.20 4.79 -0.51
CA TYR A 321 -24.84 5.21 0.72
C TYR A 321 -26.06 6.12 0.45
N ARG A 322 -25.96 7.06 -0.50
CA ARG A 322 -27.10 7.88 -0.95
C ARG A 322 -28.23 7.02 -1.48
N GLU A 323 -27.92 6.02 -2.32
CA GLU A 323 -28.90 5.09 -2.86
C GLU A 323 -29.54 4.23 -1.74
N LEU A 324 -28.76 3.78 -0.76
CA LEU A 324 -29.31 3.09 0.43
C LEU A 324 -30.37 3.95 1.14
N LEU A 325 -30.06 5.22 1.42
CA LEU A 325 -31.01 6.13 2.10
C LEU A 325 -32.23 6.48 1.25
N THR A 326 -32.11 6.42 -0.08
CA THR A 326 -33.20 6.67 -1.01
C THR A 326 -34.12 5.46 -1.12
N THR A 327 -33.55 4.28 -1.32
CA THR A 327 -34.30 3.05 -1.60
C THR A 327 -34.76 2.33 -0.33
N ARG A 328 -34.15 2.66 0.82
CA ARG A 328 -34.42 2.07 2.14
C ARG A 328 -34.64 3.17 3.18
N PRO A 329 -35.76 3.91 3.10
CA PRO A 329 -36.02 5.06 3.96
C PRO A 329 -36.09 4.69 5.46
N GLU A 330 -36.29 3.41 5.80
CA GLU A 330 -36.22 2.91 7.18
C GLU A 330 -34.87 3.14 7.86
N TRP A 331 -33.78 3.39 7.08
CA TRP A 331 -32.47 3.71 7.63
C TRP A 331 -32.26 5.19 7.94
N ARG A 332 -33.14 6.07 7.48
CA ARG A 332 -33.07 7.50 7.81
C ARG A 332 -33.26 7.69 9.30
N GLY A 333 -32.38 8.45 9.93
CA GLY A 333 -32.34 8.64 11.38
C GLY A 333 -31.75 7.44 12.17
N ARG A 334 -31.40 6.31 11.52
CA ARG A 334 -30.93 5.11 12.19
C ARG A 334 -29.50 4.70 11.85
N VAL A 335 -28.91 5.30 10.83
CA VAL A 335 -27.54 5.01 10.39
C VAL A 335 -26.74 6.29 10.20
N ILE A 336 -25.45 6.26 10.49
CA ILE A 336 -24.49 7.32 10.20
C ILE A 336 -23.33 6.73 9.43
N HIS A 337 -22.91 7.38 8.34
CA HIS A 337 -21.68 7.03 7.64
C HIS A 337 -20.53 7.91 8.16
N LEU A 338 -19.54 7.30 8.81
CA LEU A 338 -18.29 7.93 9.22
C LEU A 338 -17.26 7.70 8.12
N ALA A 339 -16.90 8.75 7.40
CA ALA A 339 -15.94 8.69 6.30
C ALA A 339 -14.66 9.44 6.67
N PHE A 340 -13.56 8.71 6.87
CA PHE A 340 -12.22 9.25 7.08
C PHE A 340 -11.49 9.24 5.74
N ALA A 341 -11.16 10.44 5.25
CA ALA A 341 -10.55 10.67 3.95
C ALA A 341 -9.27 11.48 4.13
N TYR A 342 -8.12 10.78 4.27
CA TYR A 342 -6.83 11.45 4.49
C TYR A 342 -6.36 12.16 3.23
N PRO A 343 -5.85 13.39 3.31
CA PRO A 343 -5.20 14.04 2.19
C PRO A 343 -4.03 13.21 1.65
N SER A 344 -3.94 13.06 0.35
CA SER A 344 -2.86 12.33 -0.33
C SER A 344 -2.48 13.04 -1.61
N ARG A 345 -1.19 13.09 -1.92
CA ARG A 345 -0.62 13.51 -3.22
C ARG A 345 -1.22 14.81 -3.76
N SER A 346 -1.41 15.82 -2.90
CA SER A 346 -2.05 17.10 -3.25
C SER A 346 -1.30 17.90 -4.34
N ALA A 347 -0.06 17.55 -4.64
CA ALA A 347 0.68 18.11 -5.77
C ALA A 347 0.10 17.68 -7.13
N VAL A 348 -0.55 16.51 -7.20
CA VAL A 348 -1.14 15.95 -8.44
C VAL A 348 -2.56 16.51 -8.64
N PRO A 349 -2.87 17.16 -9.78
CA PRO A 349 -4.16 17.82 -10.02
C PRO A 349 -5.37 16.88 -9.88
N GLU A 350 -5.28 15.66 -10.38
CA GLU A 350 -6.35 14.67 -10.33
C GLU A 350 -6.76 14.32 -8.89
N TYR A 351 -5.80 14.30 -7.96
CA TYR A 351 -6.09 14.05 -6.55
C TYR A 351 -6.78 15.22 -5.86
N ARG A 352 -6.43 16.48 -6.23
CA ARG A 352 -7.13 17.66 -5.74
C ARG A 352 -8.58 17.68 -6.20
N ALA A 353 -8.80 17.53 -7.51
CA ALA A 353 -10.13 17.47 -8.10
C ALA A 353 -10.98 16.34 -7.49
N TYR A 354 -10.36 15.18 -7.24
CA TYR A 354 -11.04 14.07 -6.58
C TYR A 354 -11.44 14.39 -5.14
N THR A 355 -10.56 15.03 -4.37
CA THR A 355 -10.86 15.46 -3.00
C THR A 355 -12.02 16.45 -2.96
N GLU A 356 -12.04 17.44 -3.86
CA GLU A 356 -13.14 18.40 -4.00
C GLU A 356 -14.47 17.69 -4.30
N ARG A 357 -14.45 16.71 -5.20
CA ARG A 357 -15.64 15.91 -5.55
C ARG A 357 -16.14 15.07 -4.37
N VAL A 358 -15.26 14.51 -3.55
CA VAL A 358 -15.64 13.79 -2.32
C VAL A 358 -16.32 14.74 -1.34
N ILE A 359 -15.76 15.93 -1.11
CA ILE A 359 -16.33 16.94 -0.21
C ILE A 359 -17.69 17.40 -0.71
N GLN A 360 -17.82 17.69 -2.00
CA GLN A 360 -19.07 18.12 -2.60
C GLN A 360 -20.17 17.07 -2.44
N MET A 361 -19.90 15.81 -2.80
CA MET A 361 -20.89 14.72 -2.68
C MET A 361 -21.31 14.50 -1.22
N ALA A 362 -20.39 14.62 -0.27
CA ALA A 362 -20.72 14.51 1.15
C ALA A 362 -21.66 15.64 1.62
N ARG A 363 -21.47 16.87 1.12
CA ARG A 363 -22.38 18.00 1.37
C ARG A 363 -23.75 17.74 0.78
N GLU A 364 -23.84 17.33 -0.48
CA GLU A 364 -25.11 17.02 -1.16
C GLU A 364 -25.92 15.97 -0.39
N ILE A 365 -25.30 14.87 0.05
CA ILE A 365 -25.95 13.82 0.85
C ILE A 365 -26.44 14.39 2.19
N THR A 366 -25.62 15.21 2.83
CA THR A 366 -25.98 15.84 4.10
C THR A 366 -27.17 16.78 3.94
N GLU A 367 -27.17 17.62 2.92
CA GLU A 367 -28.27 18.55 2.63
C GLU A 367 -29.56 17.83 2.26
N GLU A 368 -29.48 16.74 1.50
CA GLU A 368 -30.64 15.95 1.04
C GLU A 368 -31.34 15.21 2.18
N PHE A 369 -30.59 14.68 3.16
CA PHE A 369 -31.15 13.76 4.17
C PHE A 369 -31.11 14.28 5.60
N ARG A 370 -30.39 15.37 5.92
CA ARG A 370 -30.25 15.86 7.29
C ARG A 370 -31.60 16.13 7.95
N ALA A 371 -31.74 15.72 9.21
CA ALA A 371 -32.84 16.05 10.09
C ALA A 371 -32.34 16.77 11.35
N PRO A 372 -33.20 17.42 12.16
CA PRO A 372 -32.78 18.21 13.33
C PRO A 372 -31.89 17.46 14.32
N ASP A 373 -32.13 16.16 14.51
CA ASP A 373 -31.43 15.30 15.46
C ASP A 373 -30.51 14.26 14.79
N TRP A 374 -30.32 14.35 13.48
CA TRP A 374 -29.56 13.37 12.71
C TRP A 374 -28.75 14.00 11.57
N ASN A 375 -27.45 13.77 11.62
CA ASN A 375 -26.55 14.01 10.48
C ASN A 375 -26.23 12.67 9.82
N PRO A 376 -26.62 12.42 8.56
CA PRO A 376 -26.44 11.13 7.90
C PRO A 376 -24.96 10.78 7.65
N LEU A 377 -24.11 11.78 7.45
CA LEU A 377 -22.73 11.60 7.03
C LEU A 377 -21.80 12.54 7.78
N ILE A 378 -20.73 11.99 8.34
CA ILE A 378 -19.63 12.75 8.93
C ILE A 378 -18.38 12.47 8.09
N LEU A 379 -17.91 13.50 7.35
CA LEU A 379 -16.68 13.43 6.56
C LEU A 379 -15.56 14.14 7.30
N GLU A 380 -14.44 13.44 7.51
CA GLU A 380 -13.21 13.96 8.09
C GLU A 380 -12.08 13.94 7.04
N VAL A 381 -11.73 15.13 6.52
CA VAL A 381 -10.65 15.28 5.52
C VAL A 381 -9.37 15.74 6.22
N ARG A 382 -8.83 14.88 7.08
CA ARG A 382 -7.58 15.11 7.81
C ARG A 382 -6.97 13.79 8.25
N ASP A 383 -5.66 13.79 8.48
CA ASP A 383 -4.97 12.65 9.09
C ASP A 383 -5.22 12.64 10.60
N ASP A 384 -5.94 11.64 11.07
CA ASP A 384 -6.24 11.40 12.49
C ASP A 384 -6.25 9.89 12.74
N TYR A 385 -5.07 9.30 12.80
CA TYR A 385 -4.91 7.85 12.97
C TYR A 385 -5.59 7.31 14.23
N PRO A 386 -5.45 7.94 15.44
CA PRO A 386 -6.15 7.48 16.63
C PRO A 386 -7.67 7.40 16.46
N ARG A 387 -8.26 8.43 15.83
CA ARG A 387 -9.70 8.50 15.59
C ARG A 387 -10.18 7.47 14.58
N SER A 388 -9.34 7.12 13.60
CA SER A 388 -9.65 6.08 12.61
C SER A 388 -9.68 4.69 13.25
N LEU A 389 -8.72 4.39 14.13
CA LEU A 389 -8.73 3.15 14.91
C LEU A 389 -9.99 3.06 15.79
N ALA A 390 -10.36 4.18 16.43
CA ALA A 390 -11.57 4.25 17.23
C ALA A 390 -12.84 4.02 16.39
N ALA A 391 -12.89 4.57 15.17
CA ALA A 391 -14.02 4.34 14.27
C ALA A 391 -14.13 2.87 13.85
N CYS A 392 -13.01 2.21 13.54
CA CYS A 392 -12.99 0.76 13.29
C CYS A 392 -13.49 -0.04 14.50
N ALA A 393 -13.11 0.35 15.71
CA ALA A 393 -13.54 -0.32 16.94
C ALA A 393 -15.06 -0.28 17.17
N VAL A 394 -15.71 0.83 16.80
CA VAL A 394 -17.18 1.02 16.98
C VAL A 394 -18.01 0.71 15.74
N ALA A 395 -17.41 0.33 14.63
CA ALA A 395 -18.10 0.05 13.38
C ALA A 395 -19.09 -1.11 13.49
N ASP A 396 -20.31 -0.93 12.96
CA ASP A 396 -21.23 -2.03 12.67
C ASP A 396 -20.98 -2.61 11.27
N VAL A 397 -20.62 -1.73 10.31
CA VAL A 397 -20.27 -2.08 8.93
C VAL A 397 -18.98 -1.35 8.55
N LEU A 398 -18.03 -2.07 7.98
CA LEU A 398 -16.82 -1.49 7.37
C LEU A 398 -16.97 -1.58 5.84
N LEU A 399 -16.91 -0.42 5.16
CA LEU A 399 -16.95 -0.34 3.71
C LEU A 399 -15.54 -0.14 3.15
N VAL A 400 -15.07 -1.13 2.39
CA VAL A 400 -13.78 -1.13 1.70
C VAL A 400 -14.04 -1.44 0.22
N ASN A 401 -14.23 -0.41 -0.60
CA ASN A 401 -14.68 -0.55 -1.99
C ASN A 401 -13.71 0.01 -3.04
N PRO A 402 -12.38 -0.22 -2.94
CA PRO A 402 -11.47 0.29 -3.96
C PRO A 402 -11.82 -0.25 -5.35
N VAL A 403 -11.57 0.56 -6.41
CA VAL A 403 -11.68 0.07 -7.80
C VAL A 403 -10.63 -0.99 -8.06
N ARG A 404 -9.46 -0.85 -7.43
CA ARG A 404 -8.37 -1.82 -7.45
C ARG A 404 -7.37 -1.49 -6.33
N ASP A 405 -6.85 -2.50 -5.65
CA ASP A 405 -5.89 -2.32 -4.55
C ASP A 405 -4.95 -3.52 -4.45
N GLY A 406 -3.67 -3.28 -4.16
CA GLY A 406 -2.69 -4.36 -3.98
C GLY A 406 -3.08 -5.32 -2.87
N MET A 407 -3.42 -4.79 -1.70
CA MET A 407 -3.88 -5.55 -0.53
C MET A 407 -5.10 -4.90 0.11
N ASN A 408 -4.98 -3.77 0.77
CA ASN A 408 -5.88 -3.02 1.66
C ASN A 408 -5.88 -3.53 3.10
N LEU A 409 -5.01 -2.94 3.93
CA LEU A 409 -4.87 -3.35 5.33
C LEU A 409 -6.07 -2.96 6.20
N VAL A 410 -6.82 -1.90 5.85
CA VAL A 410 -8.03 -1.49 6.60
C VAL A 410 -9.07 -2.60 6.64
N ALA A 411 -9.18 -3.40 5.56
CA ALA A 411 -10.05 -4.57 5.52
C ALA A 411 -9.68 -5.63 6.59
N GLN A 412 -8.41 -5.67 7.01
CA GLN A 412 -7.91 -6.54 8.07
C GLN A 412 -7.99 -5.87 9.45
N GLU A 413 -7.62 -4.58 9.53
CA GLU A 413 -7.61 -3.80 10.77
C GLU A 413 -9.01 -3.68 11.40
N GLY A 414 -10.03 -3.42 10.58
CA GLY A 414 -11.39 -3.25 11.06
C GLY A 414 -11.92 -4.45 11.87
N PRO A 415 -11.94 -5.67 11.32
CA PRO A 415 -12.37 -6.85 12.07
C PRO A 415 -11.52 -7.15 13.32
N VAL A 416 -10.21 -6.90 13.27
CA VAL A 416 -9.29 -7.10 14.40
C VAL A 416 -9.60 -6.13 15.55
N LEU A 417 -9.98 -4.90 15.23
CA LEU A 417 -10.28 -3.84 16.19
C LEU A 417 -11.74 -3.85 16.67
N SER A 418 -12.64 -4.47 15.91
CA SER A 418 -14.07 -4.35 16.16
C SER A 418 -14.50 -4.91 17.52
N GLU A 419 -15.01 -4.06 18.40
CA GLU A 419 -15.57 -4.44 19.70
C GLU A 419 -17.00 -4.99 19.58
N ARG A 420 -17.71 -4.62 18.50
CA ARG A 420 -19.10 -5.01 18.27
C ARG A 420 -19.28 -6.17 17.29
N GLY A 421 -18.17 -6.55 16.62
CA GLY A 421 -18.19 -7.42 15.45
C GLY A 421 -18.72 -6.64 14.24
N CYS A 422 -17.84 -6.20 13.32
CA CYS A 422 -18.26 -5.48 12.10
C CYS A 422 -18.55 -6.45 10.95
N ALA A 423 -19.53 -6.13 10.12
CA ALA A 423 -19.67 -6.73 8.81
C ALA A 423 -18.73 -6.03 7.82
N LEU A 424 -17.96 -6.78 7.06
CA LEU A 424 -17.04 -6.24 6.04
C LEU A 424 -17.74 -6.29 4.67
N VAL A 425 -17.97 -5.12 4.06
CA VAL A 425 -18.33 -4.96 2.64
C VAL A 425 -17.06 -4.67 1.87
N LEU A 426 -16.63 -5.62 1.04
CA LEU A 426 -15.29 -5.63 0.43
C LEU A 426 -15.36 -5.71 -1.08
N SER A 427 -14.64 -4.82 -1.77
CA SER A 427 -14.43 -4.93 -3.20
C SER A 427 -13.71 -6.23 -3.56
N ARG A 428 -14.26 -6.97 -4.53
CA ARG A 428 -13.59 -8.14 -5.14
C ARG A 428 -12.28 -7.78 -5.87
N GLU A 429 -12.04 -6.48 -6.11
CA GLU A 429 -10.84 -5.96 -6.76
C GLU A 429 -9.72 -5.57 -5.76
N ALA A 430 -9.93 -5.73 -4.45
CA ALA A 430 -8.89 -5.62 -3.44
C ALA A 430 -8.11 -6.94 -3.31
N GLY A 431 -6.78 -6.88 -3.13
CA GLY A 431 -5.97 -8.07 -2.85
C GLY A 431 -6.43 -8.82 -1.60
N ALA A 432 -6.90 -8.10 -0.59
CA ALA A 432 -7.49 -8.67 0.63
C ALA A 432 -8.71 -9.58 0.37
N ALA A 433 -9.40 -9.43 -0.78
CA ALA A 433 -10.51 -10.31 -1.14
C ALA A 433 -10.08 -11.77 -1.34
N ALA A 434 -8.82 -12.02 -1.71
CA ALA A 434 -8.28 -13.37 -1.85
C ALA A 434 -8.25 -14.14 -0.52
N THR A 435 -8.04 -13.44 0.59
CA THR A 435 -7.95 -14.05 1.93
C THR A 435 -9.22 -13.88 2.76
N LEU A 436 -9.87 -12.72 2.68
CA LEU A 436 -11.01 -12.35 3.51
C LEU A 436 -12.38 -12.61 2.85
N GLY A 437 -12.41 -12.88 1.54
CA GLY A 437 -13.63 -12.91 0.74
C GLY A 437 -14.69 -13.92 1.21
N ARG A 438 -14.29 -15.01 1.88
CA ARG A 438 -15.22 -16.04 2.39
C ARG A 438 -16.19 -15.49 3.43
N ASP A 439 -15.73 -14.63 4.32
CA ASP A 439 -16.52 -14.10 5.43
C ASP A 439 -16.93 -12.63 5.23
N ALA A 440 -16.49 -11.98 4.13
CA ALA A 440 -16.90 -10.65 3.70
C ALA A 440 -18.17 -10.71 2.82
N LEU A 441 -18.81 -9.56 2.64
CA LEU A 441 -19.80 -9.32 1.58
C LEU A 441 -19.03 -8.74 0.39
N LEU A 442 -18.75 -9.57 -0.62
CA LEU A 442 -18.02 -9.15 -1.81
C LEU A 442 -18.90 -8.33 -2.74
N ILE A 443 -18.37 -7.25 -3.28
CA ILE A 443 -19.07 -6.36 -4.21
C ILE A 443 -18.23 -6.06 -5.46
N ASN A 444 -18.92 -5.75 -6.55
CA ASN A 444 -18.33 -5.07 -7.69
C ASN A 444 -18.18 -3.57 -7.38
N PRO A 445 -16.95 -3.03 -7.32
CA PRO A 445 -16.74 -1.63 -6.93
C PRO A 445 -17.32 -0.60 -7.91
N TYR A 446 -17.72 -1.02 -9.09
CA TYR A 446 -18.37 -0.18 -10.10
C TYR A 446 -19.90 -0.19 -10.01
N ASP A 447 -20.47 -1.21 -9.35
CA ASP A 447 -21.92 -1.33 -9.17
C ASP A 447 -22.35 -0.68 -7.85
N VAL A 448 -22.95 0.51 -8.01
CA VAL A 448 -23.44 1.32 -6.89
C VAL A 448 -24.62 0.63 -6.21
N SER A 449 -25.52 0.05 -6.99
CA SER A 449 -26.73 -0.63 -6.46
C SER A 449 -26.40 -1.92 -5.72
N GLU A 450 -25.44 -2.74 -6.24
CA GLU A 450 -24.92 -3.91 -5.52
C GLU A 450 -24.28 -3.50 -4.20
N THR A 451 -23.48 -2.40 -4.22
CA THR A 451 -22.86 -1.89 -3.00
C THR A 451 -23.91 -1.41 -1.98
N ALA A 452 -24.95 -0.70 -2.42
CA ALA A 452 -26.07 -0.27 -1.56
C ALA A 452 -26.82 -1.46 -0.97
N ALA A 453 -27.08 -2.50 -1.78
CA ALA A 453 -27.71 -3.74 -1.32
C ALA A 453 -26.83 -4.48 -0.29
N ALA A 454 -25.52 -4.54 -0.50
CA ALA A 454 -24.58 -5.15 0.44
C ALA A 454 -24.51 -4.36 1.78
N LEU A 455 -24.56 -3.03 1.73
CA LEU A 455 -24.67 -2.19 2.94
C LEU A 455 -25.96 -2.50 3.70
N HIS A 456 -27.10 -2.61 3.01
CA HIS A 456 -28.36 -3.01 3.62
C HIS A 456 -28.26 -4.40 4.26
N GLN A 457 -27.74 -5.38 3.53
CA GLN A 457 -27.52 -6.74 4.04
C GLN A 457 -26.65 -6.76 5.29
N ALA A 458 -25.57 -5.98 5.31
CA ALA A 458 -24.69 -5.84 6.47
C ALA A 458 -25.41 -5.23 7.68
N LEU A 459 -26.26 -4.23 7.46
CA LEU A 459 -27.00 -3.53 8.52
C LEU A 459 -28.10 -4.39 9.15
N VAL A 460 -28.79 -5.25 8.37
CA VAL A 460 -29.85 -6.16 8.86
C VAL A 460 -29.28 -7.50 9.34
N MET A 461 -27.98 -7.76 9.15
CA MET A 461 -27.35 -9.03 9.54
C MET A 461 -27.57 -9.30 11.04
N PRO A 462 -28.07 -10.51 11.41
CA PRO A 462 -28.18 -10.88 12.81
C PRO A 462 -26.86 -10.74 13.56
N GLU A 463 -26.92 -10.24 14.80
CA GLU A 463 -25.71 -9.96 15.58
C GLU A 463 -24.80 -11.20 15.72
N ALA A 464 -25.38 -12.37 15.96
CA ALA A 464 -24.62 -13.61 16.09
C ALA A 464 -23.82 -13.93 14.81
N GLU A 465 -24.43 -13.77 13.63
CA GLU A 465 -23.77 -14.01 12.35
C GLU A 465 -22.71 -12.94 12.08
N ARG A 466 -22.99 -11.68 12.36
CA ARG A 466 -22.04 -10.57 12.20
C ARG A 466 -20.80 -10.77 13.09
N ARG A 467 -20.99 -11.16 14.36
CA ARG A 467 -19.89 -11.47 15.28
C ARG A 467 -19.08 -12.69 14.82
N ARG A 468 -19.76 -13.75 14.36
CA ARG A 468 -19.10 -14.95 13.82
C ARG A 468 -18.18 -14.59 12.63
N ARG A 469 -18.71 -13.84 11.64
CA ARG A 469 -17.93 -13.41 10.47
C ARG A 469 -16.77 -12.51 10.87
N SER A 470 -17.01 -11.51 11.71
CA SER A 470 -15.96 -10.61 12.20
C SER A 470 -14.83 -11.38 12.92
N ALA A 471 -15.16 -12.37 13.73
CA ALA A 471 -14.17 -13.21 14.39
C ALA A 471 -13.36 -14.05 13.39
N ALA A 472 -14.01 -14.61 12.36
CA ALA A 472 -13.34 -15.37 11.31
C ALA A 472 -12.40 -14.47 10.48
N LEU A 473 -12.83 -13.26 10.12
CA LEU A 473 -12.00 -12.26 9.44
C LEU A 473 -10.78 -11.87 10.28
N ALA A 474 -10.97 -11.62 11.58
CA ALA A 474 -9.88 -11.29 12.51
C ALA A 474 -8.89 -12.46 12.67
N ALA A 475 -9.37 -13.71 12.72
CA ALA A 475 -8.53 -14.89 12.77
C ALA A 475 -7.70 -15.06 11.48
N THR A 476 -8.30 -14.83 10.31
CA THR A 476 -7.62 -14.86 9.01
C THR A 476 -6.54 -13.78 8.94
N ALA A 477 -6.81 -12.55 9.40
CA ALA A 477 -5.83 -11.49 9.47
C ALA A 477 -4.65 -11.84 10.39
N ALA A 478 -4.92 -12.48 11.53
CA ALA A 478 -3.89 -12.90 12.48
C ALA A 478 -2.99 -14.05 11.95
N ALA A 479 -3.47 -14.83 11.00
CA ALA A 479 -2.71 -15.94 10.41
C ALA A 479 -1.58 -15.49 9.46
N SER A 480 -1.58 -14.22 9.02
CA SER A 480 -0.58 -13.65 8.11
C SER A 480 0.11 -12.41 8.73
N PRO A 481 0.85 -12.55 9.83
CA PRO A 481 1.52 -11.41 10.45
C PRO A 481 2.63 -10.85 9.54
N PRO A 482 3.05 -9.58 9.72
CA PRO A 482 4.15 -8.99 8.95
C PRO A 482 5.46 -9.78 9.01
N ALA A 483 5.72 -10.45 10.14
CA ALA A 483 6.87 -11.34 10.30
C ALA A 483 6.89 -12.46 9.27
N ARG A 484 5.73 -13.10 9.02
CA ARG A 484 5.60 -14.15 7.99
C ARG A 484 5.85 -13.57 6.61
N TRP A 485 5.18 -12.45 6.27
CA TRP A 485 5.35 -11.79 4.97
C TRP A 485 6.80 -11.46 4.65
N LEU A 486 7.58 -10.96 5.62
CA LEU A 486 8.98 -10.64 5.42
C LEU A 486 9.85 -11.90 5.40
N GLY A 487 9.59 -12.87 6.29
CA GLY A 487 10.28 -14.15 6.33
C GLY A 487 10.16 -14.92 5.02
N ASP A 488 8.95 -14.95 4.44
CA ASP A 488 8.69 -15.62 3.16
C ASP A 488 9.45 -14.93 2.00
N GLN A 489 9.58 -13.58 2.02
CA GLN A 489 10.41 -12.85 1.05
C GLN A 489 11.89 -13.22 1.20
N LEU A 490 12.43 -13.25 2.42
CA LEU A 490 13.83 -13.63 2.66
C LEU A 490 14.06 -15.09 2.25
N ALA A 491 13.19 -16.02 2.63
CA ALA A 491 13.28 -17.43 2.24
C ALA A 491 13.22 -17.65 0.72
N SER A 492 12.50 -16.80 -0.02
CA SER A 492 12.49 -16.86 -1.49
C SER A 492 13.84 -16.49 -2.13
N LEU A 493 14.74 -15.85 -1.37
CA LEU A 493 16.10 -15.47 -1.81
C LEU A 493 17.18 -16.48 -1.38
N GLU A 494 16.82 -17.51 -0.63
CA GLU A 494 17.74 -18.60 -0.22
C GLU A 494 17.80 -19.75 -1.23
N ARG A 495 16.90 -19.76 -2.23
CA ARG A 495 16.72 -20.85 -3.22
C ARG A 495 17.60 -20.72 -4.46
#